data_bd049e77dc7ebbed3d2d77887597b01f
#
_entry.id   bd049e77dc7ebbed3d2d77887597b01f
#
_cell.length_a   1.000
_cell.length_b   1.000
_cell.length_c   1.000
_cell.angle_alpha   90.00
_cell.angle_beta   90.00
_cell.angle_gamma   90.00
#
_symmetry.space_group_name_H-M   'P 1'
#
loop_
_entity.id
_entity.type
_entity.pdbx_description
1 polymer ?
#
loop_
_entity_poly.entity_id
_entity_poly.type
_entity_poly.pdbx_seq_one_letter_code
_entity_poly.pdbx_strand_id
1 'polypeptide(L)'
;MKYVEHCDVSHGRKACYLSTIKKLRRYELFKREFEGQKDFNLYPDTFTIDDLYDFYEYVENEYIYYDEHYDWYRQFHIDKKPPIKYTNNYMQTVRSHFRAFMNWMTKNGYSSNMEYKKLTIKPDVYADPIYLTLEERDKVYYTDLTKHPGLSLYRDMFMFQCLVGCRVSDLYAFTTRNITEDGFIEYLPQKTRENAVEGAPSSFCRVPLNDKAKEIIERNMDKRSGRLFPYRNKNMYAYGIKMLLLLCEIDRMVTARDPDTKEFTRYPLYMVATSHTARKTFIANIYKKVKDPELICSMTGHMPGSKSFRRYRHIDDDCKWDALEGIE
;
A
#
# COMPACT_ATOMS: atom_id res chain seq x y z
N MET A 1 -25.87 -3.06 -5.60
CA MET A 1 -25.77 -2.00 -4.57
C MET A 1 -26.01 -2.55 -3.16
N LYS A 2 -27.06 -3.33 -2.89
CA LYS A 2 -27.34 -3.93 -1.56
C LYS A 2 -26.12 -4.59 -0.87
N TYR A 3 -25.27 -5.33 -1.60
CA TYR A 3 -24.07 -5.94 -1.03
C TYR A 3 -23.13 -4.91 -0.39
N VAL A 4 -22.82 -3.80 -1.09
CA VAL A 4 -21.89 -2.78 -0.59
C VAL A 4 -22.46 -2.00 0.59
N GLU A 5 -23.77 -1.84 0.62
CA GLU A 5 -24.48 -1.17 1.73
C GLU A 5 -24.46 -2.03 3.00
N HIS A 6 -24.67 -3.35 2.86
CA HIS A 6 -24.82 -4.28 4.00
C HIS A 6 -23.53 -4.97 4.42
N CYS A 7 -22.42 -4.84 3.66
CA CYS A 7 -21.16 -5.43 4.11
C CYS A 7 -20.51 -4.57 5.20
N ASP A 8 -20.13 -5.22 6.30
CA ASP A 8 -19.41 -4.60 7.40
C ASP A 8 -17.92 -4.54 7.08
N VAL A 9 -17.54 -3.54 6.29
CA VAL A 9 -16.15 -3.28 5.89
C VAL A 9 -15.90 -1.80 5.81
N SER A 10 -14.62 -1.40 5.89
CA SER A 10 -14.21 0.01 5.83
C SER A 10 -14.69 0.73 4.57
N HIS A 11 -14.86 2.04 4.66
CA HIS A 11 -15.24 2.89 3.52
C HIS A 11 -14.30 2.69 2.31
N GLY A 12 -12.98 2.58 2.55
CA GLY A 12 -12.01 2.29 1.49
C GLY A 12 -12.25 0.95 0.80
N ARG A 13 -12.64 -0.09 1.54
CA ARG A 13 -12.99 -1.40 0.97
C ARG A 13 -14.28 -1.35 0.16
N LYS A 14 -15.28 -0.61 0.64
CA LYS A 14 -16.52 -0.37 -0.11
C LYS A 14 -16.24 0.30 -1.46
N ALA A 15 -15.37 1.31 -1.48
CA ALA A 15 -14.95 1.97 -2.72
C ALA A 15 -14.26 0.99 -3.70
N CYS A 16 -13.44 0.06 -3.20
CA CYS A 16 -12.82 -0.98 -4.03
C CYS A 16 -13.87 -1.94 -4.63
N TYR A 17 -14.87 -2.36 -3.86
CA TYR A 17 -15.98 -3.19 -4.36
C TYR A 17 -16.78 -2.45 -5.45
N LEU A 18 -17.11 -1.19 -5.24
CA LEU A 18 -17.79 -0.35 -6.25
C LEU A 18 -16.97 -0.25 -7.54
N SER A 19 -15.64 -0.13 -7.45
CA SER A 19 -14.76 -0.13 -8.62
C SER A 19 -14.86 -1.45 -9.40
N THR A 20 -14.91 -2.59 -8.71
CA THR A 20 -15.07 -3.91 -9.36
C THR A 20 -16.47 -4.05 -10.02
N ILE A 21 -17.52 -3.59 -9.34
CA ILE A 21 -18.89 -3.59 -9.90
C ILE A 21 -18.98 -2.73 -11.16
N LYS A 22 -18.33 -1.55 -11.18
CA LYS A 22 -18.28 -0.71 -12.38
C LYS A 22 -17.58 -1.39 -13.56
N LYS A 23 -16.52 -2.17 -13.31
CA LYS A 23 -15.85 -2.96 -14.35
C LYS A 23 -16.76 -4.05 -14.90
N LEU A 24 -17.45 -4.78 -14.01
CA LEU A 24 -18.43 -5.81 -14.40
C LEU A 24 -19.51 -5.22 -15.32
N ARG A 25 -20.07 -4.06 -14.94
CA ARG A 25 -21.09 -3.39 -15.76
C ARG A 25 -20.56 -2.96 -17.14
N ARG A 26 -19.32 -2.46 -17.21
CA ARG A 26 -18.70 -2.11 -18.51
C ARG A 26 -18.49 -3.36 -19.37
N TYR A 27 -18.06 -4.47 -18.76
CA TYR A 27 -17.93 -5.75 -19.45
C TYR A 27 -19.25 -6.22 -20.06
N GLU A 28 -20.34 -6.22 -19.31
CA GLU A 28 -21.67 -6.61 -19.83
C GLU A 28 -22.09 -5.72 -21.01
N LEU A 29 -21.86 -4.41 -20.91
CA LEU A 29 -22.17 -3.46 -21.99
C LEU A 29 -21.27 -3.66 -23.21
N PHE A 30 -19.99 -3.98 -22.98
CA PHE A 30 -19.02 -4.27 -24.04
C PHE A 30 -19.43 -5.52 -24.85
N LYS A 31 -19.81 -6.59 -24.18
CA LYS A 31 -20.34 -7.82 -24.81
C LYS A 31 -21.53 -7.52 -25.70
N ARG A 32 -22.45 -6.65 -25.25
CA ARG A 32 -23.64 -6.26 -26.03
C ARG A 32 -23.31 -5.44 -27.24
N GLU A 33 -22.40 -4.48 -27.10
CA GLU A 33 -22.09 -3.50 -28.15
C GLU A 33 -21.16 -4.07 -29.21
N PHE A 34 -20.09 -4.73 -28.80
CA PHE A 34 -19.01 -5.12 -29.71
C PHE A 34 -18.97 -6.60 -30.03
N GLU A 35 -19.56 -7.49 -29.20
CA GLU A 35 -19.57 -8.92 -29.45
C GLU A 35 -20.95 -9.45 -29.90
N GLY A 36 -21.90 -8.57 -30.17
CA GLY A 36 -23.23 -8.93 -30.70
C GLY A 36 -24.15 -9.68 -29.73
N GLN A 37 -23.79 -9.78 -28.47
CA GLN A 37 -24.54 -10.48 -27.44
C GLN A 37 -25.59 -9.59 -26.77
N LYS A 38 -26.60 -9.14 -27.51
CA LYS A 38 -27.57 -8.08 -27.12
C LYS A 38 -28.17 -8.22 -25.73
N ASP A 39 -28.42 -9.43 -25.26
CA ASP A 39 -29.08 -9.72 -23.97
C ASP A 39 -28.11 -10.22 -22.91
N PHE A 40 -26.80 -10.09 -23.13
CA PHE A 40 -25.79 -10.60 -22.21
C PHE A 40 -25.86 -9.90 -20.86
N ASN A 41 -25.97 -10.68 -19.80
CA ASN A 41 -25.81 -10.26 -18.40
C ASN A 41 -25.15 -11.38 -17.61
N LEU A 42 -24.25 -11.01 -16.73
CA LEU A 42 -23.62 -11.98 -15.82
C LEU A 42 -24.50 -12.17 -14.58
N TYR A 43 -25.48 -13.07 -14.70
CA TYR A 43 -26.38 -13.36 -13.60
C TYR A 43 -25.71 -14.24 -12.54
N PRO A 44 -25.83 -13.90 -11.22
CA PRO A 44 -25.23 -14.67 -10.14
C PRO A 44 -25.59 -16.14 -10.11
N ASP A 45 -26.77 -16.50 -10.60
CA ASP A 45 -27.27 -17.88 -10.56
C ASP A 45 -26.84 -18.77 -11.73
N THR A 46 -26.47 -18.16 -12.86
CA THR A 46 -26.28 -18.91 -14.12
C THR A 46 -24.91 -18.75 -14.75
N PHE A 47 -24.07 -17.81 -14.27
CA PHE A 47 -22.73 -17.67 -14.83
C PHE A 47 -21.92 -18.98 -14.67
N THR A 48 -21.06 -19.23 -15.64
CA THR A 48 -20.11 -20.34 -15.65
C THR A 48 -18.72 -19.86 -15.24
N ILE A 49 -17.81 -20.81 -15.05
CA ILE A 49 -16.40 -20.47 -14.82
C ILE A 49 -15.78 -19.78 -16.05
N ASP A 50 -16.21 -20.13 -17.25
CA ASP A 50 -15.73 -19.54 -18.50
C ASP A 50 -16.16 -18.08 -18.63
N ASP A 51 -17.40 -17.73 -18.26
CA ASP A 51 -17.85 -16.33 -18.17
C ASP A 51 -17.00 -15.50 -17.23
N LEU A 52 -16.49 -16.11 -16.15
CA LEU A 52 -15.58 -15.41 -15.23
C LEU A 52 -14.19 -15.22 -15.82
N TYR A 53 -13.66 -16.20 -16.56
CA TYR A 53 -12.39 -16.04 -17.25
C TYR A 53 -12.49 -14.96 -18.32
N ASP A 54 -13.55 -14.92 -19.11
CA ASP A 54 -13.83 -13.87 -20.10
C ASP A 54 -13.88 -12.47 -19.43
N PHE A 55 -14.59 -12.36 -18.31
CA PHE A 55 -14.64 -11.11 -17.55
C PHE A 55 -13.24 -10.66 -17.09
N TYR A 56 -12.41 -11.59 -16.60
CA TYR A 56 -11.06 -11.23 -16.16
C TYR A 56 -10.15 -10.88 -17.32
N GLU A 57 -10.26 -11.55 -18.45
CA GLU A 57 -9.57 -11.23 -19.69
C GLU A 57 -9.96 -9.83 -20.17
N TYR A 58 -11.26 -9.52 -20.18
CA TYR A 58 -11.73 -8.16 -20.45
C TYR A 58 -11.09 -7.13 -19.54
N VAL A 59 -11.07 -7.35 -18.21
CA VAL A 59 -10.47 -6.41 -17.26
C VAL A 59 -8.97 -6.25 -17.48
N GLU A 60 -8.28 -7.32 -17.84
CA GLU A 60 -6.83 -7.29 -18.11
C GLU A 60 -6.52 -6.48 -19.37
N ASN A 61 -7.37 -6.55 -20.39
CA ASN A 61 -7.21 -5.88 -21.67
C ASN A 61 -8.02 -4.57 -21.79
N GLU A 62 -8.76 -4.16 -20.75
CA GLU A 62 -9.64 -2.98 -20.79
C GLU A 62 -8.90 -1.71 -21.22
N TYR A 63 -7.59 -1.58 -20.96
CA TYR A 63 -6.79 -0.44 -21.40
C TYR A 63 -6.62 -0.38 -22.93
N ILE A 64 -6.59 -1.54 -23.62
CA ILE A 64 -6.55 -1.64 -25.09
C ILE A 64 -7.91 -1.23 -25.65
N TYR A 65 -8.98 -1.81 -25.12
CA TYR A 65 -10.35 -1.50 -25.54
C TYR A 65 -10.71 -0.03 -25.31
N TYR A 66 -10.17 0.58 -24.24
CA TYR A 66 -10.35 2.00 -23.97
C TYR A 66 -9.74 2.87 -25.07
N ASP A 67 -8.56 2.54 -25.56
CA ASP A 67 -7.91 3.28 -26.63
C ASP A 67 -8.61 3.05 -27.99
N GLU A 68 -9.03 1.81 -28.28
CA GLU A 68 -9.74 1.44 -29.51
C GLU A 68 -11.16 2.01 -29.60
N HIS A 69 -11.85 2.13 -28.49
CA HIS A 69 -13.26 2.52 -28.41
C HIS A 69 -13.46 3.76 -27.51
N TYR A 70 -12.54 4.72 -27.56
CA TYR A 70 -12.50 5.88 -26.67
C TYR A 70 -13.85 6.62 -26.58
N ASP A 71 -14.51 6.87 -27.71
CA ASP A 71 -15.80 7.59 -27.73
C ASP A 71 -16.91 6.83 -26.98
N TRP A 72 -16.92 5.54 -27.06
CA TRP A 72 -17.86 4.70 -26.29
C TRP A 72 -17.56 4.75 -24.78
N TYR A 73 -16.26 4.77 -24.39
CA TYR A 73 -15.86 4.85 -23.00
C TYR A 73 -16.16 6.19 -22.33
N ARG A 74 -16.33 7.28 -23.08
CA ARG A 74 -16.65 8.61 -22.53
C ARG A 74 -17.94 8.63 -21.70
N GLN A 75 -18.94 7.81 -22.03
CA GLN A 75 -20.18 7.70 -21.26
C GLN A 75 -19.98 7.27 -19.80
N PHE A 76 -18.86 6.65 -19.45
CA PHE A 76 -18.55 6.17 -18.09
C PHE A 76 -17.81 7.22 -17.24
N HIS A 77 -17.47 8.37 -17.81
CA HIS A 77 -16.75 9.47 -17.13
C HIS A 77 -15.46 9.01 -16.42
N ILE A 78 -14.67 8.14 -17.05
CA ILE A 78 -13.44 7.60 -16.49
C ILE A 78 -12.15 8.29 -16.99
N ASP A 79 -12.27 9.35 -17.78
CA ASP A 79 -11.14 10.09 -18.39
C ASP A 79 -10.12 10.59 -17.35
N LYS A 80 -10.58 10.90 -16.13
CA LYS A 80 -9.67 11.28 -15.02
C LYS A 80 -8.83 10.12 -14.47
N LYS A 81 -9.25 8.88 -14.71
CA LYS A 81 -8.57 7.64 -14.33
C LYS A 81 -8.89 6.56 -15.35
N PRO A 82 -8.31 6.65 -16.55
CA PRO A 82 -8.53 5.67 -17.59
C PRO A 82 -8.04 4.28 -17.13
N PRO A 83 -8.52 3.21 -17.75
CA PRO A 83 -7.96 1.88 -17.58
C PRO A 83 -6.48 1.89 -17.93
N ILE A 84 -5.71 1.12 -17.17
CA ILE A 84 -4.28 0.92 -17.40
C ILE A 84 -3.99 -0.57 -17.41
N LYS A 85 -2.85 -0.99 -17.96
CA LYS A 85 -2.38 -2.36 -17.81
C LYS A 85 -2.29 -2.70 -16.32
N TYR A 86 -3.00 -3.73 -15.87
CA TYR A 86 -3.03 -4.11 -14.46
C TYR A 86 -1.93 -5.15 -14.15
N THR A 87 -1.51 -5.18 -12.89
CA THR A 87 -0.60 -6.22 -12.39
C THR A 87 -1.40 -7.48 -12.03
N ASN A 88 -0.74 -8.65 -12.03
CA ASN A 88 -1.35 -9.88 -11.53
C ASN A 88 -1.93 -9.71 -10.11
N ASN A 89 -1.24 -8.99 -9.24
CA ASN A 89 -1.72 -8.74 -7.86
C ASN A 89 -3.04 -7.94 -7.85
N TYR A 90 -3.18 -6.98 -8.77
CA TYR A 90 -4.44 -6.26 -8.92
C TYR A 90 -5.56 -7.18 -9.44
N MET A 91 -5.26 -8.04 -10.43
CA MET A 91 -6.21 -9.03 -10.95
C MET A 91 -6.66 -10.01 -9.84
N GLN A 92 -5.72 -10.45 -8.98
CA GLN A 92 -6.08 -11.25 -7.80
C GLN A 92 -7.01 -10.47 -6.83
N THR A 93 -6.82 -9.17 -6.71
CA THR A 93 -7.73 -8.31 -5.91
C THR A 93 -9.14 -8.29 -6.51
N VAL A 94 -9.28 -8.12 -7.82
CA VAL A 94 -10.58 -8.15 -8.52
C VAL A 94 -11.26 -9.51 -8.32
N ARG A 95 -10.53 -10.63 -8.48
CA ARG A 95 -11.02 -11.98 -8.23
C ARG A 95 -11.49 -12.17 -6.78
N SER A 96 -10.73 -11.66 -5.83
CA SER A 96 -11.08 -11.72 -4.40
C SER A 96 -12.33 -10.91 -4.07
N HIS A 97 -12.53 -9.77 -4.72
CA HIS A 97 -13.74 -8.97 -4.56
C HIS A 97 -14.97 -9.70 -5.09
N PHE A 98 -14.86 -10.31 -6.26
CA PHE A 98 -15.94 -11.12 -6.83
C PHE A 98 -16.28 -12.33 -5.94
N ARG A 99 -15.26 -13.05 -5.46
CA ARG A 99 -15.44 -14.15 -4.52
C ARG A 99 -16.12 -13.71 -3.21
N ALA A 100 -15.74 -12.56 -2.66
CA ALA A 100 -16.37 -12.02 -1.46
C ALA A 100 -17.86 -11.69 -1.70
N PHE A 101 -18.19 -11.12 -2.86
CA PHE A 101 -19.56 -10.86 -3.28
C PHE A 101 -20.37 -12.17 -3.40
N MET A 102 -19.86 -13.17 -4.10
CA MET A 102 -20.56 -14.45 -4.28
C MET A 102 -20.71 -15.24 -2.97
N ASN A 103 -19.71 -15.20 -2.08
CA ASN A 103 -19.83 -15.76 -0.73
C ASN A 103 -20.97 -15.09 0.05
N TRP A 104 -21.14 -13.78 -0.08
CA TRP A 104 -22.26 -13.07 0.54
C TRP A 104 -23.59 -13.46 -0.09
N MET A 105 -23.67 -13.56 -1.41
CA MET A 105 -24.88 -14.00 -2.14
C MET A 105 -25.34 -15.39 -1.67
N THR A 106 -24.42 -16.35 -1.62
CA THR A 106 -24.74 -17.73 -1.22
C THR A 106 -25.07 -17.84 0.27
N LYS A 107 -24.35 -17.09 1.13
CA LYS A 107 -24.64 -17.06 2.58
C LYS A 107 -26.04 -16.52 2.89
N ASN A 108 -26.55 -15.58 2.09
CA ASN A 108 -27.86 -14.97 2.29
C ASN A 108 -28.97 -15.61 1.44
N GLY A 109 -28.71 -16.72 0.76
CA GLY A 109 -29.69 -17.45 -0.03
C GLY A 109 -30.12 -16.73 -1.33
N TYR A 110 -29.34 -15.75 -1.80
CA TYR A 110 -29.61 -15.05 -3.06
C TYR A 110 -29.11 -15.79 -4.30
N SER A 111 -28.21 -16.75 -4.13
CA SER A 111 -27.70 -17.62 -5.20
C SER A 111 -27.20 -18.94 -4.63
N SER A 112 -27.37 -20.04 -5.38
CA SER A 112 -26.79 -21.36 -5.10
C SER A 112 -25.56 -21.66 -5.98
N ASN A 113 -25.19 -20.76 -6.89
CA ASN A 113 -24.09 -20.98 -7.82
C ASN A 113 -22.75 -21.01 -7.11
N MET A 114 -21.97 -22.06 -7.32
CA MET A 114 -20.65 -22.28 -6.71
C MET A 114 -19.50 -22.25 -7.73
N GLU A 115 -19.76 -21.91 -8.99
CA GLU A 115 -18.74 -21.87 -10.06
C GLU A 115 -17.55 -20.96 -9.70
N TYR A 116 -17.80 -19.85 -9.00
CA TYR A 116 -16.74 -18.95 -8.53
C TYR A 116 -15.71 -19.60 -7.60
N LYS A 117 -16.01 -20.74 -6.96
CA LYS A 117 -15.07 -21.48 -6.11
C LYS A 117 -13.99 -22.19 -6.91
N LYS A 118 -14.29 -22.53 -8.18
CA LYS A 118 -13.30 -23.13 -9.11
C LYS A 118 -12.21 -22.14 -9.51
N LEU A 119 -12.45 -20.82 -9.28
CA LEU A 119 -11.52 -19.78 -9.65
C LEU A 119 -10.22 -19.87 -8.84
N THR A 120 -9.11 -20.05 -9.54
CA THR A 120 -7.79 -20.09 -8.90
C THR A 120 -7.28 -18.67 -8.64
N ILE A 121 -6.98 -18.37 -7.38
CA ILE A 121 -6.32 -17.15 -6.96
C ILE A 121 -4.84 -17.46 -6.76
N LYS A 122 -3.99 -16.98 -7.68
CA LYS A 122 -2.55 -17.13 -7.57
C LYS A 122 -2.00 -16.27 -6.43
N PRO A 123 -0.91 -16.66 -5.77
CA PRO A 123 -0.29 -15.83 -4.76
C PRO A 123 0.25 -14.53 -5.37
N ASP A 124 0.24 -13.47 -4.56
CA ASP A 124 0.84 -12.19 -4.93
C ASP A 124 2.35 -12.33 -5.14
N VAL A 125 2.86 -11.65 -6.17
CA VAL A 125 4.29 -11.57 -6.47
C VAL A 125 4.79 -10.16 -6.15
N TYR A 126 5.84 -10.09 -5.33
CA TYR A 126 6.43 -8.84 -4.88
C TYR A 126 7.95 -8.87 -5.07
N ALA A 127 8.54 -7.71 -5.34
CA ALA A 127 9.98 -7.51 -5.19
C ALA A 127 10.35 -7.41 -3.71
N ASP A 128 11.66 -7.51 -3.44
CA ASP A 128 12.21 -7.26 -2.12
C ASP A 128 11.87 -5.84 -1.65
N PRO A 129 11.74 -5.64 -0.33
CA PRO A 129 11.46 -4.33 0.21
C PRO A 129 12.59 -3.33 -0.12
N ILE A 130 12.25 -2.21 -0.76
CA ILE A 130 13.19 -1.11 -1.01
C ILE A 130 13.27 -0.27 0.25
N TYR A 131 14.47 -0.15 0.83
CA TYR A 131 14.76 0.58 2.06
C TYR A 131 16.15 1.22 2.01
N LEU A 132 16.45 2.17 2.89
CA LEU A 132 17.76 2.76 3.07
C LEU A 132 18.58 1.94 4.08
N THR A 133 19.87 1.74 3.82
CA THR A 133 20.81 1.28 4.85
C THR A 133 20.95 2.34 5.95
N LEU A 134 21.61 2.00 7.05
CA LEU A 134 21.87 2.98 8.12
C LEU A 134 22.76 4.12 7.62
N GLU A 135 23.76 3.82 6.79
CA GLU A 135 24.66 4.81 6.19
C GLU A 135 23.90 5.74 5.22
N GLU A 136 23.10 5.17 4.32
CA GLU A 136 22.26 5.94 3.41
C GLU A 136 21.29 6.86 4.17
N ARG A 137 20.66 6.33 5.23
CA ARG A 137 19.75 7.09 6.10
C ARG A 137 20.47 8.24 6.79
N ASP A 138 21.65 8.00 7.35
CA ASP A 138 22.42 9.02 8.06
C ASP A 138 23.00 10.04 7.07
N LYS A 139 23.40 9.65 5.86
CA LYS A 139 23.74 10.58 4.76
C LYS A 139 22.59 11.55 4.50
N VAL A 140 21.35 11.06 4.40
CA VAL A 140 20.16 11.91 4.22
C VAL A 140 19.95 12.86 5.40
N TYR A 141 20.12 12.39 6.64
CA TYR A 141 19.92 13.20 7.84
C TYR A 141 20.91 14.38 7.93
N TYR A 142 22.19 14.13 7.62
CA TYR A 142 23.25 15.13 7.76
C TYR A 142 23.50 15.96 6.50
N THR A 143 22.80 15.70 5.39
CA THR A 143 22.97 16.50 4.16
C THR A 143 22.64 17.97 4.40
N ASP A 144 23.58 18.85 4.01
CA ASP A 144 23.36 20.29 4.02
C ASP A 144 22.32 20.70 2.96
N LEU A 145 21.25 21.31 3.42
CA LEU A 145 20.14 21.79 2.58
C LEU A 145 20.05 23.31 2.51
N THR A 146 21.10 24.05 2.89
CA THR A 146 21.12 25.53 2.85
C THR A 146 20.81 26.07 1.45
N LYS A 147 21.27 25.39 0.39
CA LYS A 147 20.98 25.72 -1.00
C LYS A 147 19.61 25.21 -1.50
N HIS A 148 18.97 24.34 -0.72
CA HIS A 148 17.69 23.70 -1.06
C HIS A 148 16.71 23.72 0.13
N PRO A 149 16.42 24.91 0.72
CA PRO A 149 15.66 25.01 1.97
C PRO A 149 14.25 24.42 1.86
N GLY A 150 13.66 24.37 0.66
CA GLY A 150 12.38 23.74 0.39
C GLY A 150 12.34 22.23 0.62
N LEU A 151 13.51 21.57 0.65
CA LEU A 151 13.60 20.13 0.93
C LEU A 151 13.72 19.81 2.42
N SER A 152 14.03 20.79 3.28
CA SER A 152 14.26 20.56 4.71
C SER A 152 13.07 19.90 5.41
N LEU A 153 11.86 20.37 5.15
CA LEU A 153 10.65 19.78 5.70
C LEU A 153 10.44 18.33 5.21
N TYR A 154 10.68 18.07 3.93
CA TYR A 154 10.53 16.71 3.36
C TYR A 154 11.58 15.75 3.95
N ARG A 155 12.81 16.23 4.16
CA ARG A 155 13.85 15.49 4.89
C ARG A 155 13.40 15.14 6.29
N ASP A 156 12.93 16.11 7.04
CA ASP A 156 12.54 15.91 8.43
C ASP A 156 11.33 14.95 8.55
N MET A 157 10.32 15.09 7.70
CA MET A 157 9.19 14.17 7.65
C MET A 157 9.61 12.74 7.25
N PHE A 158 10.49 12.60 6.27
CA PHE A 158 10.99 11.32 5.79
C PHE A 158 11.86 10.64 6.85
N MET A 159 12.76 11.40 7.46
CA MET A 159 13.62 10.91 8.56
C MET A 159 12.82 10.52 9.78
N PHE A 160 11.83 11.31 10.17
CA PHE A 160 10.93 10.92 11.26
C PHE A 160 10.22 9.60 10.99
N GLN A 161 9.72 9.39 9.76
CA GLN A 161 9.15 8.10 9.37
C GLN A 161 10.20 6.96 9.39
N CYS A 162 11.45 7.23 9.04
CA CYS A 162 12.55 6.24 9.14
C CYS A 162 12.89 5.88 10.60
N LEU A 163 12.60 6.76 11.56
CA LEU A 163 12.89 6.58 12.97
C LEU A 163 11.71 6.00 13.79
N VAL A 164 10.48 6.19 13.30
CA VAL A 164 9.24 5.77 13.99
C VAL A 164 8.48 4.67 13.26
N GLY A 165 8.71 4.50 11.96
CA GLY A 165 8.05 3.47 11.17
C GLY A 165 6.57 3.71 10.88
N CYS A 166 6.01 4.89 11.14
CA CYS A 166 4.61 5.21 10.92
C CYS A 166 4.22 5.30 9.44
N ARG A 167 2.94 5.13 9.12
CA ARG A 167 2.41 5.42 7.79
C ARG A 167 2.29 6.93 7.57
N VAL A 168 2.31 7.38 6.32
CA VAL A 168 2.13 8.81 6.00
C VAL A 168 0.80 9.38 6.49
N SER A 169 -0.26 8.58 6.53
CA SER A 169 -1.54 8.99 7.12
C SER A 169 -1.42 9.28 8.62
N ASP A 170 -0.68 8.43 9.32
CA ASP A 170 -0.45 8.58 10.77
C ASP A 170 0.45 9.79 11.03
N LEU A 171 1.54 9.97 10.25
CA LEU A 171 2.42 11.13 10.30
C LEU A 171 1.65 12.46 10.26
N TYR A 172 0.71 12.58 9.33
CA TYR A 172 -0.11 13.79 9.21
C TYR A 172 -1.14 14.00 10.33
N ALA A 173 -1.46 12.94 11.06
CA ALA A 173 -2.39 13.01 12.19
C ALA A 173 -1.70 13.28 13.52
N PHE A 174 -0.37 13.15 13.61
CA PHE A 174 0.34 13.30 14.87
C PHE A 174 0.28 14.72 15.42
N THR A 175 0.03 14.76 16.72
CA THR A 175 0.02 15.95 17.55
C THR A 175 0.86 15.71 18.82
N THR A 176 1.08 16.74 19.60
CA THR A 176 1.75 16.64 20.92
C THR A 176 1.04 15.64 21.87
N ARG A 177 -0.26 15.39 21.67
CA ARG A 177 -1.01 14.41 22.47
C ARG A 177 -0.59 12.96 22.22
N ASN A 178 0.12 12.71 21.13
CA ASN A 178 0.67 11.39 20.84
C ASN A 178 2.02 11.13 21.51
N ILE A 179 2.63 12.15 22.11
CA ILE A 179 3.90 12.04 22.85
C ILE A 179 3.57 11.78 24.31
N THR A 180 4.07 10.68 24.83
CA THR A 180 3.87 10.29 26.24
C THR A 180 4.97 10.92 27.10
N GLU A 181 4.71 11.05 28.43
CA GLU A 181 5.65 11.64 29.39
C GLU A 181 6.96 10.83 29.49
N ASP A 182 6.89 9.51 29.27
CA ASP A 182 8.06 8.62 29.26
C ASP A 182 8.81 8.58 27.90
N GLY A 183 8.50 9.51 26.99
CA GLY A 183 9.27 9.74 25.76
C GLY A 183 8.95 8.80 24.60
N PHE A 184 7.75 8.23 24.55
CA PHE A 184 7.28 7.45 23.42
C PHE A 184 6.31 8.27 22.55
N ILE A 185 6.17 7.85 21.29
CA ILE A 185 4.99 8.20 20.49
C ILE A 185 4.03 7.03 20.49
N GLU A 186 2.78 7.31 20.89
CA GLU A 186 1.72 6.31 20.98
C GLU A 186 0.53 6.72 20.11
N TYR A 187 0.04 5.78 19.29
CA TYR A 187 -1.05 6.06 18.37
C TYR A 187 -1.78 4.80 17.93
N LEU A 188 -3.07 4.97 17.62
CA LEU A 188 -3.87 3.96 16.93
C LEU A 188 -3.76 4.18 15.41
N PRO A 189 -3.19 3.23 14.64
CA PRO A 189 -2.99 3.40 13.21
C PRO A 189 -4.32 3.66 12.46
N GLN A 190 -4.38 4.71 11.66
CA GLN A 190 -5.62 5.11 10.97
C GLN A 190 -6.20 3.99 10.08
N LYS A 191 -5.33 3.19 9.44
CA LYS A 191 -5.78 2.11 8.55
C LYS A 191 -6.51 0.97 9.29
N THR A 192 -6.22 0.76 10.56
CA THR A 192 -6.78 -0.34 11.37
C THR A 192 -7.74 0.13 12.45
N ARG A 193 -7.95 1.45 12.55
CA ARG A 193 -8.80 2.06 13.58
C ARG A 193 -10.23 1.52 13.57
N GLU A 194 -10.82 1.31 12.41
CA GLU A 194 -12.19 0.80 12.28
C GLU A 194 -12.34 -0.65 12.77
N ASN A 195 -11.24 -1.41 12.85
CA ASN A 195 -11.22 -2.80 13.32
C ASN A 195 -10.61 -2.94 14.72
N ALA A 196 -10.26 -1.83 15.36
CA ALA A 196 -9.71 -1.85 16.71
C ALA A 196 -10.81 -2.12 17.71
N VAL A 197 -10.58 -3.08 18.60
CA VAL A 197 -11.46 -3.31 19.75
C VAL A 197 -11.28 -2.13 20.71
N GLU A 198 -12.37 -1.47 21.07
CA GLU A 198 -12.34 -0.32 21.96
C GLU A 198 -11.67 -0.71 23.28
N GLY A 199 -10.65 0.07 23.69
CA GLY A 199 -9.92 -0.17 24.94
C GLY A 199 -8.87 -1.29 24.91
N ALA A 200 -8.63 -1.97 23.77
CA ALA A 200 -7.58 -3.00 23.69
C ALA A 200 -6.17 -2.38 23.52
N PRO A 201 -5.27 -2.50 24.51
CA PRO A 201 -3.91 -1.94 24.44
C PRO A 201 -3.11 -2.45 23.24
N SER A 202 -3.35 -3.70 22.80
CA SER A 202 -2.69 -4.32 21.65
C SER A 202 -2.98 -3.66 20.30
N SER A 203 -3.97 -2.75 20.24
CA SER A 203 -4.29 -2.00 19.03
C SER A 203 -3.38 -0.79 18.80
N PHE A 204 -2.70 -0.30 19.84
CA PHE A 204 -1.83 0.86 19.78
C PHE A 204 -0.41 0.48 19.31
N CYS A 205 0.17 1.36 18.50
CA CYS A 205 1.60 1.36 18.22
C CYS A 205 2.30 2.27 19.22
N ARG A 206 3.37 1.77 19.83
CA ARG A 206 4.17 2.52 20.79
C ARG A 206 5.64 2.43 20.41
N VAL A 207 6.26 3.58 20.13
CA VAL A 207 7.64 3.67 19.61
C VAL A 207 8.44 4.67 20.43
N PRO A 208 9.62 4.30 20.98
CA PRO A 208 10.45 5.24 21.70
C PRO A 208 11.00 6.31 20.75
N LEU A 209 10.97 7.57 21.19
CA LEU A 209 11.53 8.69 20.45
C LEU A 209 13.00 8.85 20.84
N ASN A 210 13.91 8.56 19.91
CA ASN A 210 15.33 8.86 20.09
C ASN A 210 15.60 10.37 19.91
N ASP A 211 16.80 10.83 20.22
CA ASP A 211 17.14 12.25 20.22
C ASP A 211 16.95 12.89 18.84
N LYS A 212 17.35 12.21 17.75
CA LYS A 212 17.10 12.69 16.38
C LYS A 212 15.60 12.91 16.10
N ALA A 213 14.74 12.01 16.56
CA ALA A 213 13.29 12.16 16.39
C ALA A 213 12.73 13.32 17.19
N LYS A 214 13.22 13.55 18.43
CA LYS A 214 12.84 14.69 19.27
C LYS A 214 13.27 16.03 18.64
N GLU A 215 14.52 16.14 18.16
CA GLU A 215 15.02 17.33 17.45
C GLU A 215 14.17 17.64 16.20
N ILE A 216 13.77 16.62 15.44
CA ILE A 216 12.91 16.81 14.27
C ILE A 216 11.53 17.34 14.69
N ILE A 217 10.97 16.83 15.77
CA ILE A 217 9.69 17.32 16.31
C ILE A 217 9.82 18.80 16.71
N GLU A 218 10.83 19.14 17.48
CA GLU A 218 11.06 20.51 17.98
C GLU A 218 11.16 21.53 16.84
N ARG A 219 11.84 21.16 15.73
CA ARG A 219 11.98 22.04 14.57
C ARG A 219 10.70 22.26 13.78
N ASN A 220 9.79 21.28 13.76
CA ASN A 220 8.67 21.28 12.82
C ASN A 220 7.31 21.46 13.49
N MET A 221 7.22 21.26 14.81
CA MET A 221 5.98 21.33 15.56
C MET A 221 5.35 22.73 15.50
N ASP A 222 4.09 22.78 15.11
CA ASP A 222 3.28 23.98 15.21
C ASP A 222 2.77 24.16 16.65
N LYS A 223 3.33 25.13 17.35
CA LYS A 223 2.97 25.44 18.76
C LYS A 223 1.51 25.85 18.95
N ARG A 224 0.83 26.35 17.90
CA ARG A 224 -0.58 26.77 17.98
C ARG A 224 -1.54 25.62 17.91
N SER A 225 -1.33 24.72 16.92
CA SER A 225 -2.22 23.58 16.70
C SER A 225 -1.76 22.32 17.43
N GLY A 226 -0.54 22.28 17.93
CA GLY A 226 0.10 21.08 18.48
C GLY A 226 0.43 20.00 17.44
N ARG A 227 0.28 20.28 16.15
CA ARG A 227 0.64 19.32 15.10
C ARG A 227 2.15 19.15 15.01
N LEU A 228 2.63 17.90 14.92
CA LEU A 228 4.07 17.64 14.79
C LEU A 228 4.61 18.00 13.41
N PHE A 229 3.79 17.84 12.36
CA PHE A 229 4.16 18.19 10.99
C PHE A 229 2.99 18.85 10.25
N PRO A 230 3.28 19.81 9.35
CA PRO A 230 2.26 20.39 8.48
C PRO A 230 1.82 19.34 7.44
N TYR A 231 0.54 19.39 7.07
CA TYR A 231 0.03 18.56 5.97
C TYR A 231 0.69 18.95 4.65
N ARG A 232 1.04 17.94 3.86
CA ARG A 232 1.47 18.09 2.47
C ARG A 232 0.71 17.12 1.58
N ASN A 233 0.42 17.55 0.35
CA ASN A 233 -0.15 16.65 -0.65
C ASN A 233 0.78 15.43 -0.83
N LYS A 234 0.21 14.22 -0.89
CA LYS A 234 0.98 12.97 -0.97
C LYS A 234 1.91 12.90 -2.18
N ASN A 235 1.48 13.46 -3.33
CA ASN A 235 2.30 13.47 -4.54
C ASN A 235 3.49 14.44 -4.37
N MET A 236 3.26 15.61 -3.78
CA MET A 236 4.33 16.56 -3.48
C MET A 236 5.33 15.98 -2.48
N TYR A 237 4.84 15.25 -1.47
CA TYR A 237 5.73 14.59 -0.52
C TYR A 237 6.55 13.49 -1.19
N ALA A 238 5.94 12.64 -2.03
CA ALA A 238 6.67 11.63 -2.77
C ALA A 238 7.72 12.24 -3.72
N TYR A 239 7.37 13.34 -4.40
CA TYR A 239 8.31 14.09 -5.23
C TYR A 239 9.47 14.66 -4.40
N GLY A 240 9.17 15.30 -3.26
CA GLY A 240 10.19 15.84 -2.35
C GLY A 240 11.16 14.76 -1.84
N ILE A 241 10.68 13.56 -1.53
CA ILE A 241 11.53 12.41 -1.17
C ILE A 241 12.49 12.06 -2.32
N LYS A 242 11.98 11.96 -3.55
CA LYS A 242 12.82 11.63 -4.72
C LYS A 242 13.91 12.67 -4.94
N MET A 243 13.55 13.95 -4.91
CA MET A 243 14.53 15.06 -5.06
C MET A 243 15.54 15.08 -3.94
N LEU A 244 15.13 14.82 -2.70
CA LEU A 244 16.02 14.72 -1.56
C LEU A 244 17.04 13.58 -1.73
N LEU A 245 16.57 12.37 -2.08
CA LEU A 245 17.46 11.22 -2.26
C LEU A 245 18.39 11.39 -3.47
N LEU A 246 17.93 12.03 -4.54
CA LEU A 246 18.77 12.39 -5.67
C LEU A 246 19.88 13.35 -5.24
N LEU A 247 19.56 14.42 -4.49
CA LEU A 247 20.53 15.37 -3.96
C LEU A 247 21.55 14.70 -3.02
N CYS A 248 21.09 13.70 -2.26
CA CYS A 248 21.95 12.90 -1.38
C CYS A 248 22.72 11.81 -2.14
N GLU A 249 22.62 11.72 -3.48
CA GLU A 249 23.27 10.67 -4.28
C GLU A 249 22.97 9.26 -3.78
N ILE A 250 21.70 9.00 -3.46
CA ILE A 250 21.23 7.68 -3.08
C ILE A 250 20.71 6.98 -4.35
N ASP A 251 21.63 6.55 -5.18
CA ASP A 251 21.41 6.04 -6.55
C ASP A 251 21.59 4.52 -6.67
N ARG A 252 21.80 3.81 -5.57
CA ARG A 252 21.91 2.35 -5.54
C ARG A 252 20.78 1.71 -6.36
N MET A 253 21.14 0.78 -7.25
CA MET A 253 20.18 0.10 -8.12
C MET A 253 19.34 -0.91 -7.33
N VAL A 254 18.04 -0.78 -7.45
CA VAL A 254 17.04 -1.65 -6.80
C VAL A 254 16.05 -2.20 -7.82
N THR A 255 15.51 -3.38 -7.56
CA THR A 255 14.47 -3.97 -8.40
C THR A 255 13.10 -3.43 -8.00
N ALA A 256 12.41 -2.81 -8.93
CA ALA A 256 11.05 -2.32 -8.74
C ALA A 256 10.17 -2.68 -9.93
N ARG A 257 8.87 -2.62 -9.75
CA ARG A 257 7.93 -2.85 -10.83
C ARG A 257 7.82 -1.58 -11.68
N ASP A 258 8.06 -1.72 -12.97
CA ASP A 258 7.87 -0.65 -13.93
C ASP A 258 6.39 -0.18 -13.96
N PRO A 259 6.12 1.13 -13.93
CA PRO A 259 4.75 1.65 -13.89
C PRO A 259 3.94 1.38 -15.17
N ASP A 260 4.58 1.20 -16.32
CA ASP A 260 3.91 1.03 -17.61
C ASP A 260 3.87 -0.45 -18.04
N THR A 261 5.02 -1.11 -18.11
CA THR A 261 5.11 -2.52 -18.54
C THR A 261 4.62 -3.49 -17.48
N LYS A 262 4.61 -3.08 -16.18
CA LYS A 262 4.33 -3.90 -14.99
C LYS A 262 5.34 -5.01 -14.74
N GLU A 263 6.45 -5.01 -15.43
CA GLU A 263 7.55 -5.96 -15.23
C GLU A 263 8.51 -5.49 -14.14
N PHE A 264 9.33 -6.41 -13.62
CA PHE A 264 10.36 -6.05 -12.67
C PHE A 264 11.61 -5.55 -13.42
N THR A 265 12.01 -4.31 -13.13
CA THR A 265 13.14 -3.63 -13.76
C THR A 265 14.02 -2.98 -12.69
N ARG A 266 15.27 -2.73 -13.00
CA ARG A 266 16.22 -2.07 -12.10
C ARG A 266 16.15 -0.55 -12.26
N TYR A 267 16.01 0.14 -11.13
CA TYR A 267 15.97 1.60 -11.05
C TYR A 267 16.92 2.11 -9.96
N PRO A 268 17.50 3.31 -10.12
CA PRO A 268 18.12 4.01 -8.98
C PRO A 268 17.09 4.19 -7.87
N LEU A 269 17.50 3.99 -6.61
CA LEU A 269 16.59 3.99 -5.46
C LEU A 269 15.79 5.28 -5.37
N TYR A 270 16.40 6.45 -5.62
CA TYR A 270 15.70 7.73 -5.57
C TYR A 270 14.48 7.81 -6.51
N MET A 271 14.52 7.15 -7.66
CA MET A 271 13.41 7.18 -8.64
C MET A 271 12.15 6.48 -8.14
N VAL A 272 12.30 5.46 -7.32
CA VAL A 272 11.20 4.60 -6.85
C VAL A 272 10.85 4.79 -5.38
N ALA A 273 11.59 5.65 -4.68
CA ALA A 273 11.37 5.95 -3.28
C ALA A 273 10.02 6.65 -3.03
N THR A 274 9.41 6.31 -1.91
CA THR A 274 8.14 6.88 -1.44
C THR A 274 8.14 6.97 0.08
N SER A 275 7.09 7.54 0.68
CA SER A 275 6.89 7.50 2.14
C SER A 275 6.89 6.07 2.72
N HIS A 276 6.51 5.07 1.92
CA HIS A 276 6.62 3.67 2.31
C HIS A 276 8.07 3.18 2.41
N THR A 277 9.00 3.77 1.66
CA THR A 277 10.43 3.48 1.77
C THR A 277 10.94 3.81 3.16
N ALA A 278 10.54 4.95 3.73
CA ALA A 278 10.89 5.32 5.12
C ALA A 278 10.45 4.26 6.14
N ARG A 279 9.19 3.83 6.05
CA ARG A 279 8.68 2.78 6.94
C ARG A 279 9.38 1.44 6.74
N LYS A 280 9.71 1.08 5.50
CA LYS A 280 10.49 -0.12 5.19
C LYS A 280 11.91 0.00 5.76
N THR A 281 12.51 1.20 5.72
CA THR A 281 13.82 1.51 6.32
C THR A 281 13.81 1.25 7.83
N PHE A 282 12.78 1.73 8.54
CA PHE A 282 12.61 1.44 9.97
C PHE A 282 12.57 -0.06 10.24
N ILE A 283 11.67 -0.78 9.56
CA ILE A 283 11.45 -2.20 9.80
C ILE A 283 12.72 -3.02 9.47
N ALA A 284 13.31 -2.78 8.30
CA ALA A 284 14.47 -3.53 7.84
C ALA A 284 15.68 -3.38 8.78
N ASN A 285 15.98 -2.13 9.18
CA ASN A 285 17.14 -1.87 10.06
C ASN A 285 16.93 -2.39 11.48
N ILE A 286 15.69 -2.32 12.02
CA ILE A 286 15.42 -2.93 13.33
C ILE A 286 15.44 -4.46 13.24
N TYR A 287 14.87 -5.03 12.18
CA TYR A 287 14.83 -6.49 12.02
C TYR A 287 16.24 -7.09 11.95
N LYS A 288 17.17 -6.43 11.26
CA LYS A 288 18.58 -6.81 11.24
C LYS A 288 19.20 -6.88 12.65
N LYS A 289 18.79 -5.96 13.53
CA LYS A 289 19.36 -5.87 14.89
C LYS A 289 18.67 -6.79 15.90
N VAL A 290 17.34 -6.85 15.90
CA VAL A 290 16.55 -7.46 16.99
C VAL A 290 16.02 -8.84 16.59
N LYS A 291 15.73 -9.09 15.32
CA LYS A 291 15.19 -10.36 14.76
C LYS A 291 13.89 -10.84 15.44
N ASP A 292 13.19 -9.95 16.15
CA ASP A 292 11.90 -10.23 16.79
C ASP A 292 10.76 -9.60 15.98
N PRO A 293 9.98 -10.41 15.22
CA PRO A 293 8.85 -9.92 14.45
C PRO A 293 7.73 -9.31 15.29
N GLU A 294 7.49 -9.84 16.50
CA GLU A 294 6.36 -9.40 17.34
C GLU A 294 6.63 -8.01 17.90
N LEU A 295 7.86 -7.79 18.39
CA LEU A 295 8.28 -6.46 18.83
C LEU A 295 8.15 -5.42 17.73
N ILE A 296 8.61 -5.73 16.51
CA ILE A 296 8.51 -4.80 15.38
C ILE A 296 7.04 -4.57 14.96
N CYS A 297 6.23 -5.62 15.02
CA CYS A 297 4.79 -5.52 14.74
C CYS A 297 4.08 -4.62 15.76
N SER A 298 4.42 -4.67 17.04
CA SER A 298 3.87 -3.79 18.07
C SER A 298 4.18 -2.32 17.84
N MET A 299 5.38 -2.01 17.32
CA MET A 299 5.78 -0.65 16.96
C MET A 299 5.14 -0.14 15.67
N THR A 300 4.84 -1.04 14.74
CA THR A 300 4.43 -0.65 13.38
C THR A 300 2.97 -0.92 13.06
N GLY A 301 2.25 -1.66 13.90
CA GLY A 301 0.86 -2.05 13.65
C GLY A 301 0.71 -3.00 12.45
N HIS A 302 1.69 -3.88 12.24
CA HIS A 302 1.53 -5.06 11.41
C HIS A 302 0.93 -6.20 12.23
N MET A 303 0.14 -7.03 11.58
CA MET A 303 -0.26 -8.30 12.19
C MET A 303 0.92 -9.27 12.20
N PRO A 304 1.27 -9.91 13.32
CA PRO A 304 2.26 -10.96 13.36
C PRO A 304 1.97 -12.05 12.32
N GLY A 305 3.02 -12.51 11.62
CA GLY A 305 2.86 -13.52 10.56
C GLY A 305 2.20 -13.04 9.25
N SER A 306 1.84 -11.76 9.13
CA SER A 306 1.24 -11.22 7.92
C SER A 306 2.16 -11.35 6.69
N LYS A 307 1.56 -11.57 5.48
CA LYS A 307 2.31 -11.63 4.21
C LYS A 307 3.18 -10.38 3.99
N SER A 308 2.72 -9.22 4.41
CA SER A 308 3.46 -7.96 4.28
C SER A 308 4.70 -7.91 5.16
N PHE A 309 4.67 -8.55 6.35
CA PHE A 309 5.83 -8.62 7.25
C PHE A 309 6.83 -9.71 6.84
N ARG A 310 6.36 -10.86 6.34
CA ARG A 310 7.24 -11.97 5.89
C ARG A 310 8.29 -11.54 4.87
N ARG A 311 8.03 -10.51 4.09
CA ARG A 311 8.95 -9.95 3.08
C ARG A 311 10.25 -9.41 3.67
N TYR A 312 10.26 -9.02 4.94
CA TYR A 312 11.46 -8.54 5.62
C TYR A 312 12.39 -9.67 6.09
N ARG A 313 11.95 -10.93 6.08
CA ARG A 313 12.78 -12.08 6.41
C ARG A 313 13.84 -12.41 5.35
N HIS A 314 13.67 -11.91 4.12
CA HIS A 314 14.61 -12.15 3.01
C HIS A 314 15.67 -11.05 2.87
N ILE A 315 15.65 -10.03 3.73
CA ILE A 315 16.53 -8.86 3.61
C ILE A 315 17.96 -9.16 4.09
N ASP A 316 18.16 -10.26 4.81
CA ASP A 316 19.36 -10.47 5.60
C ASP A 316 20.10 -11.74 5.16
N ASP A 317 20.86 -11.61 4.05
CA ASP A 317 21.78 -12.68 3.65
C ASP A 317 22.99 -12.77 4.61
N ASP A 318 23.39 -11.66 5.26
CA ASP A 318 24.45 -11.63 6.26
C ASP A 318 24.07 -12.53 7.46
N CYS A 319 22.80 -12.49 7.90
CA CYS A 319 22.33 -13.40 8.95
C CYS A 319 22.31 -14.87 8.58
N LYS A 320 22.28 -15.22 7.29
CA LYS A 320 22.38 -16.59 6.85
C LYS A 320 23.81 -17.09 7.04
N TRP A 321 24.79 -16.22 6.75
CA TRP A 321 26.20 -16.50 7.03
C TRP A 321 26.48 -16.61 8.52
N ASP A 322 26.04 -15.63 9.32
CA ASP A 322 26.18 -15.64 10.78
C ASP A 322 25.58 -16.92 11.41
N ALA A 323 24.44 -17.40 10.88
CA ALA A 323 23.79 -18.62 11.37
C ALA A 323 24.59 -19.89 11.02
N LEU A 324 25.35 -19.88 9.93
CA LEU A 324 26.21 -21.03 9.56
C LEU A 324 27.53 -21.02 10.32
N GLU A 325 28.13 -19.86 10.55
CA GLU A 325 29.36 -19.72 11.35
C GLU A 325 29.19 -20.24 12.79
N GLY A 326 27.97 -20.22 13.32
CA GLY A 326 27.67 -20.76 14.66
C GLY A 326 27.43 -22.27 14.74
N ILE A 327 27.54 -23.00 13.61
CA ILE A 327 27.27 -24.44 13.50
C ILE A 327 28.56 -25.23 13.18
N GLU A 328 29.64 -24.59 12.78
CA GLU A 328 30.97 -25.16 12.62
C GLU A 328 31.67 -25.25 13.96
#